data_75ef8ad411e7e7eb914b4195d36c4070
#
_entry.id   75ef8ad411e7e7eb914b4195d36c4070
#
_cell.length_a   1.000
_cell.length_b   1.000
_cell.length_c   1.000
_cell.angle_alpha   90.00
_cell.angle_beta   90.00
_cell.angle_gamma   90.00
#
_symmetry.space_group_name_H-M   'P 1'
#
loop_
_entity.id
_entity.type
_entity.pdbx_description
1 polymer ?
#
loop_
_entity_poly.entity_id
_entity_poly.type
_entity_poly.pdbx_seq_one_letter_code
_entity_poly.pdbx_strand_id
1 'polypeptide(L)'
;MTETVVAIAGSRMYPKLDDVTNFVNSLPEGTIVSAGLAAGVDKAARKAANERGLPVNEAPMVALMVGGEPAHDVAVFKGATQARIFWDGKSQGTKGMIAIAQKFDIPTKVVTRDPEDAE
;
A
#
# COMPACT_ATOMS: atom_id res chain seq x y z
N MET A 1 19.32 6.98 13.44
CA MET A 1 17.86 7.03 13.45
C MET A 1 17.29 6.12 12.38
N THR A 2 16.28 5.39 12.75
CA THR A 2 15.65 4.45 11.82
C THR A 2 14.64 5.19 10.96
N GLU A 3 14.70 5.02 9.65
CA GLU A 3 13.71 5.62 8.76
C GLU A 3 12.37 4.91 8.94
N THR A 4 11.29 5.69 8.89
CA THR A 4 9.94 5.13 8.89
C THR A 4 9.52 4.90 7.45
N VAL A 5 9.25 3.65 7.11
CA VAL A 5 8.79 3.25 5.78
C VAL A 5 7.39 2.69 5.93
N VAL A 6 6.42 3.32 5.30
CA VAL A 6 5.03 2.88 5.33
C VAL A 6 4.67 2.28 3.98
N ALA A 7 4.39 0.99 3.97
CA ALA A 7 3.88 0.32 2.78
C ALA A 7 2.38 0.59 2.67
N ILE A 8 1.95 1.07 1.51
CA ILE A 8 0.54 1.31 1.23
C ILE A 8 0.15 0.48 0.02
N ALA A 9 -0.86 -0.34 0.20
CA ALA A 9 -1.33 -1.22 -0.85
C ALA A 9 -2.85 -1.28 -0.81
N GLY A 10 -3.47 -1.76 -1.87
CA GLY A 10 -4.91 -1.95 -1.85
C GLY A 10 -5.50 -2.21 -3.20
N SER A 11 -6.82 -2.24 -3.20
CA SER A 11 -7.64 -2.62 -4.33
C SER A 11 -7.73 -1.51 -5.36
N ARG A 12 -7.69 -1.86 -6.66
CA ARG A 12 -7.92 -0.88 -7.72
C ARG A 12 -9.30 -0.27 -7.63
N MET A 13 -10.25 -1.03 -7.12
CA MET A 13 -11.66 -0.63 -7.03
C MET A 13 -12.07 -0.18 -5.63
N TYR A 14 -11.09 0.17 -4.79
CA TYR A 14 -11.40 0.69 -3.46
C TYR A 14 -12.29 1.94 -3.60
N PRO A 15 -13.46 1.97 -2.94
CA PRO A 15 -14.49 2.96 -3.29
C PRO A 15 -14.21 4.39 -2.84
N LYS A 16 -13.35 4.58 -1.86
CA LYS A 16 -13.11 5.91 -1.29
C LYS A 16 -11.63 6.24 -1.22
N LEU A 17 -11.06 6.67 -2.34
CA LEU A 17 -9.62 6.97 -2.42
C LEU A 17 -9.20 8.13 -1.53
N ASP A 18 -10.13 8.98 -1.09
CA ASP A 18 -9.84 10.03 -0.11
C ASP A 18 -9.30 9.45 1.20
N ASP A 19 -9.67 8.23 1.56
CA ASP A 19 -9.13 7.56 2.74
C ASP A 19 -7.61 7.42 2.62
N VAL A 20 -7.13 7.10 1.43
CA VAL A 20 -5.71 6.93 1.17
C VAL A 20 -5.00 8.27 1.27
N THR A 21 -5.54 9.29 0.62
CA THR A 21 -4.99 10.64 0.64
C THR A 21 -4.92 11.18 2.07
N ASN A 22 -6.00 11.02 2.84
CA ASN A 22 -6.06 11.48 4.22
C ASN A 22 -5.03 10.75 5.09
N PHE A 23 -4.84 9.45 4.87
CA PHE A 23 -3.84 8.70 5.60
C PHE A 23 -2.44 9.23 5.32
N VAL A 24 -2.09 9.42 4.04
CA VAL A 24 -0.78 9.95 3.65
C VAL A 24 -0.57 11.34 4.24
N ASN A 25 -1.60 12.17 4.24
CA ASN A 25 -1.52 13.53 4.81
C ASN A 25 -1.31 13.53 6.33
N SER A 26 -1.60 12.43 6.99
CA SER A 26 -1.38 12.30 8.44
C SER A 26 0.03 11.84 8.80
N LEU A 27 0.82 11.42 7.84
CA LEU A 27 2.16 10.87 8.10
C LEU A 27 3.16 11.98 8.44
N PRO A 28 4.11 11.71 9.34
CA PRO A 28 5.15 12.68 9.66
C PRO A 28 6.03 13.00 8.46
N GLU A 29 6.61 14.20 8.45
CA GLU A 29 7.59 14.57 7.43
C GLU A 29 8.76 13.57 7.43
N GLY A 30 9.29 13.30 6.26
CA GLY A 30 10.41 12.37 6.12
C GLY A 30 10.00 10.92 6.06
N THR A 31 8.71 10.61 6.24
CA THR A 31 8.22 9.24 6.06
C THR A 31 8.40 8.82 4.61
N ILE A 32 8.91 7.62 4.40
CA ILE A 32 9.02 7.04 3.07
C ILE A 32 7.74 6.24 2.79
N VAL A 33 7.09 6.53 1.66
CA VAL A 33 5.90 5.79 1.24
C VAL A 33 6.34 4.74 0.22
N SER A 34 6.06 3.47 0.51
CA SER A 34 6.34 2.38 -0.41
C SER A 34 5.03 1.91 -1.04
N ALA A 35 4.94 1.94 -2.35
CA ALA A 35 3.72 1.59 -3.06
C ALA A 35 4.02 0.96 -4.41
N GLY A 36 3.06 0.20 -4.93
CA GLY A 36 3.14 -0.34 -6.28
C GLY A 36 2.75 0.68 -7.34
N LEU A 37 2.66 0.22 -8.57
CA LEU A 37 2.37 1.07 -9.73
C LEU A 37 0.95 0.86 -10.30
N ALA A 38 0.10 0.12 -9.60
CA ALA A 38 -1.26 -0.12 -10.05
C ALA A 38 -2.11 1.15 -9.95
N ALA A 39 -3.30 1.08 -10.54
CA ALA A 39 -4.31 2.13 -10.39
C ALA A 39 -4.97 2.04 -9.02
N GLY A 40 -5.84 2.98 -8.70
CA GLY A 40 -6.60 2.98 -7.45
C GLY A 40 -5.75 3.36 -6.26
N VAL A 41 -5.71 2.51 -5.25
CA VAL A 41 -5.02 2.79 -3.99
C VAL A 41 -3.53 3.12 -4.20
N ASP A 42 -2.82 2.32 -5.00
CA ASP A 42 -1.40 2.56 -5.26
C ASP A 42 -1.16 3.95 -5.85
N LYS A 43 -1.95 4.29 -6.87
CA LYS A 43 -1.82 5.60 -7.55
C LYS A 43 -2.15 6.74 -6.59
N ALA A 44 -3.21 6.60 -5.80
CA ALA A 44 -3.60 7.64 -4.84
C ALA A 44 -2.52 7.85 -3.79
N ALA A 45 -1.89 6.78 -3.32
CA ALA A 45 -0.80 6.87 -2.34
C ALA A 45 0.41 7.61 -2.92
N ARG A 46 0.82 7.26 -4.14
CA ARG A 46 1.96 7.91 -4.79
C ARG A 46 1.69 9.40 -5.02
N LYS A 47 0.49 9.71 -5.52
CA LYS A 47 0.11 11.09 -5.78
C LYS A 47 0.13 11.93 -4.51
N ALA A 48 -0.49 11.45 -3.44
CA ALA A 48 -0.54 12.18 -2.17
C ALA A 48 0.85 12.37 -1.58
N ALA A 49 1.70 11.34 -1.63
CA ALA A 49 3.07 11.44 -1.14
C ALA A 49 3.87 12.45 -1.93
N ASN A 50 3.77 12.43 -3.26
CA ASN A 50 4.47 13.40 -4.11
C ASN A 50 4.01 14.83 -3.84
N GLU A 51 2.72 15.05 -3.67
CA GLU A 51 2.19 16.39 -3.37
C GLU A 51 2.68 16.91 -2.02
N ARG A 52 2.96 16.03 -1.08
CA ARG A 52 3.50 16.39 0.23
C ARG A 52 5.03 16.47 0.25
N GLY A 53 5.70 16.06 -0.83
CA GLY A 53 7.15 15.99 -0.85
C GLY A 53 7.72 14.83 -0.03
N LEU A 54 6.91 13.79 0.25
CA LEU A 54 7.42 12.59 0.90
C LEU A 54 8.13 11.70 -0.12
N PRO A 55 9.27 11.09 0.24
CA PRO A 55 9.94 10.16 -0.64
C PRO A 55 9.04 8.96 -0.96
N VAL A 56 9.05 8.54 -2.22
CA VAL A 56 8.24 7.40 -2.67
C VAL A 56 9.17 6.31 -3.18
N ASN A 57 8.99 5.11 -2.63
CA ASN A 57 9.65 3.91 -3.13
C ASN A 57 8.63 3.17 -4.00
N GLU A 58 8.81 3.24 -5.31
CA GLU A 58 7.91 2.60 -6.26
C GLU A 58 8.38 1.19 -6.56
N ALA A 59 7.53 0.19 -6.29
CA ALA A 59 7.84 -1.19 -6.61
C ALA A 59 7.57 -1.43 -8.10
N PRO A 60 8.58 -1.83 -8.88
CA PRO A 60 8.40 -2.03 -10.32
C PRO A 60 7.49 -3.22 -10.61
N MET A 61 6.70 -3.11 -11.68
CA MET A 61 5.85 -4.21 -12.16
C MET A 61 6.73 -5.22 -12.90
N VAL A 62 7.15 -6.25 -12.19
CA VAL A 62 8.01 -7.30 -12.74
C VAL A 62 7.28 -8.64 -12.67
N ALA A 63 7.22 -9.34 -13.79
CA ALA A 63 6.51 -10.62 -13.90
C ALA A 63 7.37 -11.78 -13.38
N LEU A 64 7.85 -11.66 -12.14
CA LEU A 64 8.66 -12.68 -11.49
C LEU A 64 8.01 -13.11 -10.18
N MET A 65 8.32 -14.30 -9.74
CA MET A 65 7.88 -14.83 -8.45
C MET A 65 9.05 -14.95 -7.50
N VAL A 66 8.85 -14.58 -6.25
CA VAL A 66 9.85 -14.69 -5.19
C VAL A 66 9.18 -15.43 -4.03
N GLY A 67 9.68 -16.61 -3.71
CA GLY A 67 9.12 -17.42 -2.62
C GLY A 67 7.64 -17.76 -2.81
N GLY A 68 7.20 -17.92 -4.06
CA GLY A 68 5.81 -18.23 -4.37
C GLY A 68 4.90 -17.02 -4.48
N GLU A 69 5.45 -15.80 -4.44
CA GLU A 69 4.66 -14.57 -4.44
C GLU A 69 5.15 -13.62 -5.53
N PRO A 70 4.27 -12.74 -6.09
CA PRO A 70 4.70 -11.79 -7.09
C PRO A 70 5.81 -10.88 -6.56
N ALA A 71 6.89 -10.74 -7.30
CA ALA A 71 8.05 -9.96 -6.87
C ALA A 71 7.70 -8.49 -6.61
N HIS A 72 6.78 -7.90 -7.40
CA HIS A 72 6.38 -6.52 -7.20
C HIS A 72 5.63 -6.32 -5.87
N ASP A 73 4.84 -7.31 -5.46
CA ASP A 73 4.15 -7.24 -4.16
C ASP A 73 5.16 -7.36 -3.01
N VAL A 74 6.12 -8.27 -3.14
CA VAL A 74 7.18 -8.42 -2.14
C VAL A 74 7.98 -7.12 -2.01
N ALA A 75 8.28 -6.46 -3.14
CA ALA A 75 9.04 -5.22 -3.14
C ALA A 75 8.33 -4.08 -2.41
N VAL A 76 7.00 -4.05 -2.42
CA VAL A 76 6.24 -3.03 -1.69
C VAL A 76 6.49 -3.16 -0.19
N PHE A 77 6.52 -4.37 0.33
CA PHE A 77 6.57 -4.61 1.78
C PHE A 77 7.98 -4.79 2.32
N LYS A 78 8.94 -5.15 1.50
CA LYS A 78 10.31 -5.40 1.96
C LYS A 78 10.91 -4.15 2.58
N GLY A 79 11.31 -4.24 3.84
CA GLY A 79 11.90 -3.12 4.55
C GLY A 79 10.89 -2.13 5.15
N ALA A 80 9.60 -2.37 4.99
CA ALA A 80 8.59 -1.49 5.58
C ALA A 80 8.55 -1.65 7.10
N THR A 81 8.33 -0.54 7.80
CA THR A 81 8.21 -0.55 9.26
C THR A 81 6.75 -0.70 9.69
N GLN A 82 5.83 -0.36 8.83
CA GLN A 82 4.41 -0.59 9.00
C GLN A 82 3.71 -0.63 7.65
N ALA A 83 2.50 -1.16 7.63
CA ALA A 83 1.71 -1.25 6.40
C ALA A 83 0.27 -0.84 6.66
N ARG A 84 -0.31 -0.18 5.66
CA ARG A 84 -1.74 0.14 5.63
C ARG A 84 -2.29 -0.37 4.32
N ILE A 85 -3.29 -1.25 4.41
CA ILE A 85 -3.88 -1.88 3.23
C ILE A 85 -5.35 -1.50 3.15
N PHE A 86 -5.75 -0.94 2.00
CA PHE A 86 -7.11 -0.50 1.75
C PHE A 86 -7.79 -1.51 0.83
N TRP A 87 -8.70 -2.30 1.38
CA TRP A 87 -9.28 -3.45 0.71
C TRP A 87 -10.78 -3.26 0.46
N ASP A 88 -11.24 -3.61 -0.73
CA ASP A 88 -12.66 -3.56 -1.07
C ASP A 88 -13.43 -4.79 -0.56
N GLY A 89 -12.75 -5.70 0.12
CA GLY A 89 -13.34 -6.93 0.65
C GLY A 89 -13.45 -8.05 -0.37
N LYS A 90 -13.09 -7.80 -1.62
CA LYS A 90 -13.31 -8.75 -2.73
C LYS A 90 -12.05 -9.09 -3.50
N SER A 91 -11.13 -8.14 -3.65
CA SER A 91 -9.92 -8.31 -4.45
C SER A 91 -9.01 -9.40 -3.91
N GLN A 92 -8.74 -10.41 -4.74
CA GLN A 92 -7.83 -11.50 -4.37
C GLN A 92 -6.38 -11.04 -4.33
N GLY A 93 -5.99 -10.12 -5.20
CA GLY A 93 -4.66 -9.54 -5.19
C GLY A 93 -4.37 -8.84 -3.88
N THR A 94 -5.31 -8.05 -3.38
CA THR A 94 -5.16 -7.36 -2.09
C THR A 94 -5.10 -8.35 -0.94
N LYS A 95 -5.90 -9.40 -0.99
CA LYS A 95 -5.86 -10.46 0.03
C LYS A 95 -4.46 -11.10 0.08
N GLY A 96 -3.85 -11.31 -1.08
CA GLY A 96 -2.49 -11.81 -1.17
C GLY A 96 -1.47 -10.86 -0.54
N MET A 97 -1.66 -9.55 -0.71
CA MET A 97 -0.78 -8.54 -0.10
C MET A 97 -0.88 -8.56 1.42
N ILE A 98 -2.08 -8.76 1.97
CA ILE A 98 -2.26 -8.90 3.42
C ILE A 98 -1.43 -10.09 3.93
N ALA A 99 -1.48 -11.20 3.22
CA ALA A 99 -0.72 -12.39 3.59
C ALA A 99 0.81 -12.13 3.54
N ILE A 100 1.28 -11.38 2.56
CA ILE A 100 2.70 -11.03 2.44
C ILE A 100 3.15 -10.17 3.63
N ALA A 101 2.36 -9.16 3.97
CA ALA A 101 2.67 -8.30 5.11
C ALA A 101 2.75 -9.11 6.41
N GLN A 102 1.84 -10.06 6.60
CA GLN A 102 1.85 -10.94 7.76
C GLN A 102 3.09 -11.84 7.77
N LYS A 103 3.47 -12.35 6.60
CA LYS A 103 4.64 -13.21 6.46
C LYS A 103 5.93 -12.48 6.84
N PHE A 104 6.00 -11.19 6.57
CA PHE A 104 7.16 -10.37 6.92
C PHE A 104 7.08 -9.77 8.33
N ASP A 105 6.08 -10.15 9.11
CA ASP A 105 5.86 -9.64 10.48
C ASP A 105 5.78 -8.12 10.54
N ILE A 106 5.21 -7.49 9.51
CA ILE A 106 5.05 -6.05 9.45
C ILE A 106 3.75 -5.67 10.19
N PRO A 107 3.81 -4.74 11.16
CA PRO A 107 2.58 -4.21 11.77
C PRO A 107 1.66 -3.66 10.69
N THR A 108 0.47 -4.24 10.55
CA THR A 108 -0.42 -3.96 9.43
C THR A 108 -1.81 -3.62 9.91
N LYS A 109 -2.39 -2.56 9.35
CA LYS A 109 -3.80 -2.26 9.52
C LYS A 109 -4.50 -2.39 8.18
N VAL A 110 -5.59 -3.15 8.16
CA VAL A 110 -6.43 -3.32 6.97
C VAL A 110 -7.67 -2.48 7.15
N VAL A 111 -7.93 -1.59 6.18
CA VAL A 111 -9.14 -0.78 6.13
C VAL A 111 -10.00 -1.35 5.02
N THR A 112 -11.19 -1.84 5.38
CA THR A 112 -12.07 -2.47 4.42
C THR A 112 -13.29 -1.59 4.15
N ARG A 113 -13.56 -1.35 2.88
CA ARG A 113 -14.81 -0.71 2.45
C ARG A 113 -15.38 -1.46 1.26
N ASP A 114 -16.62 -1.90 1.39
CA ASP A 114 -17.33 -2.51 0.29
C ASP A 114 -17.77 -1.40 -0.68
N PRO A 115 -17.67 -1.61 -2.00
CA PRO A 115 -18.15 -0.62 -2.98
C PRO A 115 -19.60 -0.21 -2.76
N GLU A 116 -20.42 -1.09 -2.18
CA GLU A 116 -21.81 -0.77 -1.86
C GLU A 116 -21.96 0.19 -0.68
N ASP A 117 -20.91 0.34 0.12
CA ASP A 117 -20.87 1.25 1.27
C ASP A 117 -20.32 2.63 0.88
N ALA A 118 -19.99 2.83 -0.38
CA ALA A 118 -19.38 4.06 -0.87
C ALA A 118 -20.45 5.09 -1.20
N GLU A 119 -20.75 5.92 -0.26
CA GLU A 119 -21.65 7.05 -0.48
C GLU A 119 -21.11 8.33 0.09
#